data_7206c91a0e31e55096414fe3e4681ce0
#
_entry.id   7206c91a0e31e55096414fe3e4681ce0
#
_cell.length_a   1.000
_cell.length_b   1.000
_cell.length_c   1.000
_cell.angle_alpha   90.00
_cell.angle_beta   90.00
_cell.angle_gamma   90.00
#
_symmetry.space_group_name_H-M   'P 1'
#
loop_
_entity.id
_entity.type
_entity.pdbx_description
1 polymer ?
#
loop_
_entity_poly.entity_id
_entity_poly.type
_entity_poly.pdbx_seq_one_letter_code
_entity_poly.pdbx_strand_id
1 'polypeptide(L)'
;GKISFDTKVKGTKEAEDLTGPEYSAMGIKEGEQYTIKELLTGLMVVSGNDCANLLASTISGSEANFANEMNKKAQELNLKSQKYYNASGINTEDDKQNSSSAKDLFELTRIILSKYPDVLEYSKINEINDNKKDIHKKSTIPLRDEIKGVDGLKTGTTEEAGHCLTTTIDMNKFDPKNEFRAIGIVMGAEENEFRNSAMTDLIYYVSRYFNYKKLTDKDLPSDSIKVNSVKEGYVELYPEKTVSFIIKDKAMPSVKIKINKDIKAPIKKNEKLGKAYIKYKDKEYEVNLISKKDQQKASNFTRVKRTVSDACDFLVECIIAR
;
A
#
# COMPACT_ATOMS: atom_id res chain seq x y z
N GLY A 1 -5.90 -6.48 -22.40
CA GLY A 1 -6.83 -5.86 -23.06
C GLY A 1 -6.76 -5.52 -24.52
N LYS A 2 -7.72 -4.73 -24.95
CA LYS A 2 -7.81 -4.25 -26.33
C LYS A 2 -6.94 -3.02 -26.62
N ILE A 3 -6.46 -2.33 -25.55
CA ILE A 3 -5.68 -1.10 -25.60
C ILE A 3 -4.38 -1.32 -24.82
N SER A 4 -3.24 -0.94 -25.42
CA SER A 4 -1.92 -0.95 -24.78
C SER A 4 -1.44 0.48 -24.51
N PHE A 5 -0.41 0.61 -23.69
CA PHE A 5 0.23 1.93 -23.43
C PHE A 5 0.78 2.59 -24.70
N ASP A 6 1.19 1.81 -25.69
CA ASP A 6 1.74 2.28 -26.97
C ASP A 6 0.67 2.51 -28.05
N THR A 7 -0.60 2.18 -27.75
CA THR A 7 -1.71 2.46 -28.68
C THR A 7 -1.79 3.98 -28.94
N LYS A 8 -1.79 4.35 -30.21
CA LYS A 8 -1.88 5.75 -30.63
C LYS A 8 -3.32 6.13 -30.93
N VAL A 9 -3.73 7.26 -30.41
CA VAL A 9 -5.04 7.88 -30.66
C VAL A 9 -4.84 9.30 -31.19
N LYS A 10 -5.79 9.79 -31.98
CA LYS A 10 -5.77 11.17 -32.47
C LYS A 10 -6.50 12.07 -31.47
N GLY A 11 -5.95 13.24 -31.21
CA GLY A 11 -6.63 14.31 -30.50
C GLY A 11 -7.94 14.66 -31.21
N THR A 12 -8.98 14.84 -30.41
CA THR A 12 -10.30 15.27 -30.91
C THR A 12 -10.51 16.75 -30.63
N LYS A 13 -11.49 17.33 -31.31
CA LYS A 13 -11.87 18.73 -31.07
C LYS A 13 -12.35 18.95 -29.66
N GLU A 14 -13.14 18.02 -29.11
CA GLU A 14 -13.65 18.06 -27.74
C GLU A 14 -12.51 18.06 -26.70
N ALA A 15 -11.45 17.30 -26.94
CA ALA A 15 -10.28 17.31 -26.07
C ALA A 15 -9.47 18.62 -26.19
N GLU A 16 -9.31 19.16 -27.43
CA GLU A 16 -8.64 20.42 -27.65
C GLU A 16 -9.39 21.60 -27.00
N ASP A 17 -10.72 21.61 -27.03
CA ASP A 17 -11.56 22.65 -26.41
C ASP A 17 -11.35 22.70 -24.86
N LEU A 18 -10.82 21.64 -24.24
CA LEU A 18 -10.45 21.57 -22.83
C LEU A 18 -8.99 22.02 -22.55
N THR A 19 -8.34 22.72 -23.50
CA THR A 19 -6.98 23.25 -23.31
C THR A 19 -6.95 24.75 -23.00
N GLY A 20 -8.12 25.40 -22.86
CA GLY A 20 -8.26 26.80 -22.48
C GLY A 20 -7.60 27.13 -21.14
N PRO A 21 -7.33 28.42 -20.86
CA PRO A 21 -6.63 28.85 -19.64
C PRO A 21 -7.40 28.57 -18.35
N GLU A 22 -8.70 28.32 -18.44
CA GLU A 22 -9.59 27.93 -17.34
C GLU A 22 -9.42 26.47 -16.94
N TYR A 23 -8.79 25.64 -17.77
CA TYR A 23 -8.63 24.22 -17.53
C TYR A 23 -7.19 23.83 -17.20
N SER A 24 -7.04 22.82 -16.34
CA SER A 24 -5.78 22.09 -16.26
C SER A 24 -5.66 21.21 -17.50
N ALA A 25 -4.63 21.39 -18.32
CA ALA A 25 -4.49 20.68 -19.57
C ALA A 25 -3.03 20.34 -19.90
N MET A 26 -2.84 19.22 -20.59
CA MET A 26 -1.56 18.86 -21.20
C MET A 26 -1.31 19.72 -22.45
N GLY A 27 -2.34 20.01 -23.23
CA GLY A 27 -2.30 20.78 -24.47
C GLY A 27 -2.50 19.90 -25.70
N ILE A 28 -3.55 19.06 -25.69
CA ILE A 28 -3.92 18.23 -26.84
C ILE A 28 -4.38 19.10 -27.98
N LYS A 29 -3.93 18.75 -29.21
CA LYS A 29 -4.35 19.41 -30.46
C LYS A 29 -5.12 18.43 -31.32
N GLU A 30 -6.18 18.89 -31.97
CA GLU A 30 -6.98 18.11 -32.91
C GLU A 30 -6.11 17.51 -34.02
N GLY A 31 -6.32 16.23 -34.32
CA GLY A 31 -5.61 15.49 -35.36
C GLY A 31 -4.19 15.05 -35.03
N GLU A 32 -3.56 15.60 -33.98
CA GLU A 32 -2.24 15.17 -33.51
C GLU A 32 -2.32 13.79 -32.81
N GLN A 33 -1.24 13.02 -32.89
CA GLN A 33 -1.22 11.66 -32.30
C GLN A 33 -0.59 11.63 -30.90
N TYR A 34 -1.27 10.94 -30.00
CA TYR A 34 -0.83 10.68 -28.62
C TYR A 34 -0.91 9.21 -28.30
N THR A 35 0.04 8.68 -27.58
CA THR A 35 -0.05 7.33 -27.00
C THR A 35 -0.89 7.35 -25.72
N ILE A 36 -1.50 6.23 -25.39
CA ILE A 36 -2.21 6.07 -24.09
C ILE A 36 -1.28 6.40 -22.92
N LYS A 37 0.00 6.07 -23.01
CA LYS A 37 0.99 6.42 -22.00
C LYS A 37 1.17 7.93 -21.83
N GLU A 38 1.27 8.69 -22.94
CA GLU A 38 1.35 10.16 -22.89
C GLU A 38 0.09 10.75 -22.25
N LEU A 39 -1.10 10.25 -22.63
CA LEU A 39 -2.37 10.73 -22.07
C LEU A 39 -2.48 10.42 -20.55
N LEU A 40 -2.09 9.23 -20.11
CA LEU A 40 -2.04 8.91 -18.68
C LEU A 40 -1.01 9.77 -17.94
N THR A 41 0.12 10.07 -18.56
CA THR A 41 1.11 10.99 -18.01
C THR A 41 0.51 12.40 -17.85
N GLY A 42 -0.14 12.93 -18.88
CA GLY A 42 -0.83 14.23 -18.82
C GLY A 42 -1.93 14.26 -17.75
N LEU A 43 -2.75 13.20 -17.68
CA LEU A 43 -3.79 13.07 -16.66
C LEU A 43 -3.22 13.12 -15.23
N MET A 44 -2.13 12.40 -14.97
CA MET A 44 -1.59 12.25 -13.62
C MET A 44 -0.65 13.40 -13.21
N VAL A 45 0.12 13.94 -14.11
CA VAL A 45 1.12 14.99 -13.83
C VAL A 45 0.48 16.37 -13.76
N VAL A 46 -0.28 16.74 -14.78
CA VAL A 46 -0.88 18.08 -14.88
C VAL A 46 -2.37 18.11 -14.61
N SER A 47 -2.97 16.98 -14.24
CA SER A 47 -4.42 16.88 -14.05
C SER A 47 -5.19 17.22 -15.34
N GLY A 48 -4.67 16.81 -16.52
CA GLY A 48 -5.18 17.22 -17.83
C GLY A 48 -6.62 16.78 -18.05
N ASN A 49 -7.55 17.76 -18.14
CA ASN A 49 -8.95 17.53 -18.49
C ASN A 49 -9.10 17.03 -19.92
N ASP A 50 -8.30 17.57 -20.82
CA ASP A 50 -8.13 17.14 -22.20
C ASP A 50 -7.72 15.66 -22.31
N CYS A 51 -6.76 15.25 -21.50
CA CYS A 51 -6.34 13.84 -21.41
C CYS A 51 -7.44 12.94 -20.88
N ALA A 52 -8.18 13.37 -19.86
CA ALA A 52 -9.29 12.62 -19.28
C ALA A 52 -10.39 12.39 -20.32
N ASN A 53 -10.78 13.43 -21.05
CA ASN A 53 -11.79 13.36 -22.09
C ASN A 53 -11.38 12.42 -23.23
N LEU A 54 -10.14 12.59 -23.77
CA LEU A 54 -9.65 11.76 -24.87
C LEU A 54 -9.49 10.28 -24.47
N LEU A 55 -9.02 9.99 -23.24
CA LEU A 55 -8.96 8.62 -22.71
C LEU A 55 -10.37 8.01 -22.58
N ALA A 56 -11.31 8.76 -22.01
CA ALA A 56 -12.69 8.32 -21.83
C ALA A 56 -13.36 7.98 -23.16
N SER A 57 -13.25 8.88 -24.14
CA SER A 57 -13.80 8.69 -25.48
C SER A 57 -13.15 7.50 -26.20
N THR A 58 -11.83 7.33 -26.04
CA THR A 58 -11.09 6.19 -26.64
C THR A 58 -11.52 4.84 -26.05
N ILE A 59 -11.78 4.78 -24.75
CA ILE A 59 -12.09 3.53 -24.07
C ILE A 59 -13.55 3.11 -24.28
N SER A 60 -14.48 4.08 -24.19
CA SER A 60 -15.94 3.81 -24.14
C SER A 60 -16.72 4.44 -25.28
N GLY A 61 -16.05 5.05 -26.26
CA GLY A 61 -16.65 5.69 -27.42
C GLY A 61 -17.19 7.10 -27.16
N SER A 62 -17.43 7.48 -25.90
CA SER A 62 -17.79 8.82 -25.47
C SER A 62 -17.50 9.01 -23.98
N GLU A 63 -17.33 10.27 -23.54
CA GLU A 63 -17.14 10.60 -22.14
C GLU A 63 -18.38 10.22 -21.29
N ALA A 64 -19.59 10.39 -21.80
CA ALA A 64 -20.81 10.01 -21.12
C ALA A 64 -20.89 8.49 -20.88
N ASN A 65 -20.52 7.66 -21.86
CA ASN A 65 -20.43 6.21 -21.69
C ASN A 65 -19.37 5.85 -20.65
N PHE A 66 -18.22 6.51 -20.65
CA PHE A 66 -17.18 6.28 -19.66
C PHE A 66 -17.65 6.64 -18.26
N ALA A 67 -18.35 7.76 -18.07
CA ALA A 67 -18.94 8.14 -16.78
C ALA A 67 -19.94 7.07 -16.28
N ASN A 68 -20.72 6.48 -17.17
CA ASN A 68 -21.60 5.34 -16.83
C ASN A 68 -20.80 4.12 -16.37
N GLU A 69 -19.66 3.81 -17.03
CA GLU A 69 -18.77 2.74 -16.60
C GLU A 69 -18.09 3.04 -15.26
N MET A 70 -17.70 4.30 -15.00
CA MET A 70 -17.18 4.73 -13.68
C MET A 70 -18.23 4.51 -12.59
N ASN A 71 -19.49 4.90 -12.81
CA ASN A 71 -20.58 4.68 -11.86
C ASN A 71 -20.84 3.19 -11.61
N LYS A 72 -20.86 2.37 -12.67
CA LYS A 72 -20.95 0.92 -12.54
C LYS A 72 -19.81 0.34 -11.72
N LYS A 73 -18.57 0.80 -11.97
CA LYS A 73 -17.39 0.38 -11.22
C LYS A 73 -17.48 0.78 -9.74
N ALA A 74 -17.95 1.99 -9.44
CA ALA A 74 -18.20 2.44 -8.08
C ALA A 74 -19.19 1.53 -7.34
N GLN A 75 -20.27 1.12 -8.00
CA GLN A 75 -21.25 0.15 -7.46
C GLN A 75 -20.63 -1.22 -7.21
N GLU A 76 -19.88 -1.76 -8.17
CA GLU A 76 -19.17 -3.05 -8.03
C GLU A 76 -18.19 -3.04 -6.85
N LEU A 77 -17.57 -1.89 -6.58
CA LEU A 77 -16.64 -1.69 -5.47
C LEU A 77 -17.33 -1.27 -4.17
N ASN A 78 -18.66 -1.15 -4.16
CA ASN A 78 -19.47 -0.71 -3.02
C ASN A 78 -19.09 0.70 -2.50
N LEU A 79 -18.69 1.61 -3.40
CA LEU A 79 -18.33 3.01 -3.11
C LEU A 79 -19.59 3.89 -3.26
N LYS A 80 -20.43 3.88 -2.24
CA LYS A 80 -21.83 4.38 -2.30
C LYS A 80 -21.96 5.89 -2.45
N SER A 81 -20.95 6.66 -2.05
CA SER A 81 -20.95 8.13 -2.15
C SER A 81 -20.39 8.64 -3.47
N GLN A 82 -19.84 7.74 -4.30
CA GLN A 82 -19.26 8.14 -5.58
C GLN A 82 -20.33 8.24 -6.66
N LYS A 83 -20.34 9.38 -7.34
CA LYS A 83 -21.21 9.65 -8.48
C LYS A 83 -20.42 10.44 -9.51
N TYR A 84 -20.47 9.99 -10.76
CA TYR A 84 -19.71 10.54 -11.88
C TYR A 84 -20.61 10.97 -13.02
N TYR A 85 -20.36 12.15 -13.56
CA TYR A 85 -21.04 12.72 -14.74
C TYR A 85 -20.08 12.87 -15.91
N ASN A 86 -18.77 12.99 -15.63
CA ASN A 86 -17.70 13.08 -16.61
C ASN A 86 -16.41 12.44 -16.09
N ALA A 87 -15.39 12.38 -16.94
CA ALA A 87 -14.10 11.79 -16.62
C ALA A 87 -13.13 12.74 -15.90
N SER A 88 -13.29 14.04 -16.11
CA SER A 88 -12.36 15.09 -15.67
C SER A 88 -12.66 15.64 -14.26
N GLY A 89 -13.93 15.71 -13.89
CA GLY A 89 -14.42 16.32 -12.65
C GLY A 89 -14.77 17.81 -12.79
N ILE A 90 -14.69 18.38 -13.98
CA ILE A 90 -15.19 19.76 -14.22
C ILE A 90 -16.72 19.77 -14.16
N ASN A 91 -17.30 20.93 -13.86
CA ASN A 91 -18.75 21.08 -13.87
C ASN A 91 -19.31 20.85 -15.28
N THR A 92 -20.44 20.15 -15.37
CA THR A 92 -21.16 20.01 -16.64
C THR A 92 -21.95 21.30 -16.94
N GLU A 93 -22.39 21.47 -18.17
CA GLU A 93 -23.27 22.58 -18.56
C GLU A 93 -24.58 22.65 -17.73
N ASP A 94 -25.04 21.49 -17.22
CA ASP A 94 -26.23 21.38 -16.34
C ASP A 94 -25.89 21.51 -14.84
N ASP A 95 -24.73 22.08 -14.48
CA ASP A 95 -24.23 22.18 -13.10
C ASP A 95 -24.15 20.84 -12.34
N LYS A 96 -24.06 19.73 -13.03
CA LYS A 96 -23.83 18.41 -12.40
C LYS A 96 -22.37 18.20 -12.10
N GLN A 97 -22.11 17.76 -10.89
CA GLN A 97 -20.75 17.61 -10.38
C GLN A 97 -20.48 16.18 -9.93
N ASN A 98 -19.25 15.72 -10.20
CA ASN A 98 -18.78 14.48 -9.60
C ASN A 98 -18.71 14.62 -8.09
N SER A 99 -19.11 13.57 -7.36
CA SER A 99 -19.10 13.60 -5.89
C SER A 99 -18.52 12.34 -5.29
N SER A 100 -17.94 12.48 -4.11
CA SER A 100 -17.39 11.39 -3.32
C SER A 100 -17.27 11.79 -1.85
N SER A 101 -17.07 10.81 -0.98
CA SER A 101 -16.64 11.03 0.41
C SER A 101 -15.16 10.69 0.58
N ALA A 102 -14.52 11.26 1.60
CA ALA A 102 -13.15 10.91 1.97
C ALA A 102 -12.97 9.40 2.21
N LYS A 103 -13.97 8.74 2.77
CA LYS A 103 -13.97 7.29 3.00
C LYS A 103 -13.91 6.51 1.68
N ASP A 104 -14.77 6.85 0.72
CA ASP A 104 -14.83 6.12 -0.55
C ASP A 104 -13.61 6.44 -1.43
N LEU A 105 -13.08 7.68 -1.37
CA LEU A 105 -11.80 8.02 -2.00
C LEU A 105 -10.63 7.22 -1.40
N PHE A 106 -10.61 7.04 -0.08
CA PHE A 106 -9.61 6.19 0.57
C PHE A 106 -9.71 4.74 0.08
N GLU A 107 -10.90 4.15 0.05
CA GLU A 107 -11.11 2.78 -0.42
C GLU A 107 -10.74 2.62 -1.89
N LEU A 108 -11.12 3.57 -2.75
CA LEU A 108 -10.73 3.58 -4.16
C LEU A 108 -9.21 3.64 -4.31
N THR A 109 -8.56 4.55 -3.59
CA THR A 109 -7.09 4.70 -3.60
C THR A 109 -6.40 3.42 -3.14
N ARG A 110 -6.89 2.80 -2.06
CA ARG A 110 -6.36 1.52 -1.55
C ARG A 110 -6.47 0.41 -2.59
N ILE A 111 -7.61 0.33 -3.30
CA ILE A 111 -7.82 -0.65 -4.36
C ILE A 111 -6.87 -0.39 -5.53
N ILE A 112 -6.73 0.86 -5.96
CA ILE A 112 -5.82 1.25 -7.06
C ILE A 112 -4.39 0.86 -6.70
N LEU A 113 -3.89 1.25 -5.53
CA LEU A 113 -2.53 0.95 -5.10
C LEU A 113 -2.27 -0.56 -4.93
N SER A 114 -3.29 -1.33 -4.58
CA SER A 114 -3.18 -2.79 -4.44
C SER A 114 -3.20 -3.52 -5.77
N LYS A 115 -4.02 -3.08 -6.73
CA LYS A 115 -4.22 -3.78 -8.01
C LYS A 115 -3.38 -3.21 -9.15
N TYR A 116 -3.09 -1.92 -9.09
CA TYR A 116 -2.42 -1.16 -10.14
C TYR A 116 -1.31 -0.26 -9.55
N PRO A 117 -0.31 -0.83 -8.84
CA PRO A 117 0.74 -0.06 -8.17
C PRO A 117 1.55 0.82 -9.13
N ASP A 118 1.57 0.46 -10.42
CA ASP A 118 2.26 1.23 -11.48
C ASP A 118 1.71 2.65 -11.65
N VAL A 119 0.53 2.96 -11.09
CA VAL A 119 0.01 4.34 -11.05
C VAL A 119 1.01 5.31 -10.39
N LEU A 120 1.81 4.82 -9.44
CA LEU A 120 2.84 5.62 -8.78
C LEU A 120 4.00 6.01 -9.70
N GLU A 121 4.22 5.28 -10.79
CA GLU A 121 5.25 5.67 -11.76
C GLU A 121 4.86 6.96 -12.50
N TYR A 122 3.56 7.19 -12.70
CA TYR A 122 3.05 8.43 -13.29
C TYR A 122 2.99 9.57 -12.27
N SER A 123 2.49 9.32 -11.05
CA SER A 123 2.36 10.37 -10.02
C SER A 123 3.70 10.87 -9.48
N LYS A 124 4.80 10.13 -9.67
CA LYS A 124 6.16 10.54 -9.33
C LYS A 124 6.81 11.47 -10.36
N ILE A 125 6.24 11.60 -11.55
CA ILE A 125 6.81 12.45 -12.61
C ILE A 125 6.68 13.92 -12.18
N ASN A 126 7.81 14.64 -12.16
CA ASN A 126 7.86 16.03 -11.73
C ASN A 126 7.38 17.00 -12.82
N GLU A 127 7.67 16.67 -14.07
CA GLU A 127 7.34 17.53 -15.19
C GLU A 127 7.23 16.73 -16.49
N ILE A 128 6.47 17.25 -17.43
CA ILE A 128 6.42 16.79 -18.82
C ILE A 128 7.23 17.75 -19.65
N ASN A 129 8.21 17.23 -20.40
CA ASN A 129 9.02 17.99 -21.33
C ASN A 129 9.04 17.27 -22.69
N ASP A 130 8.21 17.73 -23.61
CA ASP A 130 8.17 17.27 -25.00
C ASP A 130 8.37 18.44 -25.96
N ASN A 131 9.63 18.62 -26.42
CA ASN A 131 9.98 19.65 -27.35
C ASN A 131 9.32 19.50 -28.74
N LYS A 132 8.89 18.31 -29.13
CA LYS A 132 8.26 18.05 -30.42
C LYS A 132 6.82 18.56 -30.44
N LYS A 133 6.14 18.45 -29.32
CA LYS A 133 4.75 18.88 -29.15
C LYS A 133 4.62 20.23 -28.43
N ASP A 134 5.75 20.86 -28.09
CA ASP A 134 5.81 22.09 -27.31
C ASP A 134 5.04 22.01 -25.98
N ILE A 135 5.23 20.87 -25.27
CA ILE A 135 4.59 20.61 -23.97
C ILE A 135 5.62 20.73 -22.86
N HIS A 136 5.50 21.74 -22.01
CA HIS A 136 6.36 22.00 -20.85
C HIS A 136 5.48 22.28 -19.62
N LYS A 137 5.26 21.25 -18.80
CA LYS A 137 4.29 21.30 -17.70
C LYS A 137 4.86 20.69 -16.44
N LYS A 138 4.68 21.36 -15.30
CA LYS A 138 5.04 20.84 -13.98
C LYS A 138 3.90 20.06 -13.33
N SER A 139 4.26 19.13 -12.46
CA SER A 139 3.28 18.37 -11.70
C SER A 139 2.47 19.22 -10.73
N THR A 140 1.19 18.87 -10.59
CA THR A 140 0.28 19.48 -9.63
C THR A 140 0.33 18.84 -8.24
N ILE A 141 1.10 17.76 -8.05
CA ILE A 141 1.16 17.05 -6.77
C ILE A 141 2.08 17.82 -5.81
N PRO A 142 1.53 18.34 -4.68
CA PRO A 142 2.30 19.06 -3.68
C PRO A 142 3.06 18.12 -2.74
N LEU A 143 3.90 18.70 -1.87
CA LEU A 143 4.60 18.05 -0.74
C LEU A 143 5.63 16.99 -1.12
N ARG A 144 5.76 16.65 -2.39
CA ARG A 144 6.63 15.57 -2.86
C ARG A 144 8.11 15.89 -2.69
N ASP A 145 8.48 17.14 -2.94
CA ASP A 145 9.84 17.64 -2.79
C ASP A 145 10.13 18.07 -1.34
N GLU A 146 9.09 18.29 -0.51
CA GLU A 146 9.17 18.78 0.85
C GLU A 146 9.17 17.62 1.87
N ILE A 147 8.38 16.57 1.61
CA ILE A 147 8.20 15.44 2.53
C ILE A 147 8.68 14.14 1.87
N LYS A 148 9.82 13.66 2.36
CA LYS A 148 10.40 12.41 1.85
C LYS A 148 9.43 11.25 1.98
N GLY A 149 9.22 10.53 0.89
CA GLY A 149 8.30 9.37 0.85
C GLY A 149 6.93 9.67 0.25
N VAL A 150 6.52 10.94 0.13
CA VAL A 150 5.34 11.32 -0.65
C VAL A 150 5.60 11.00 -2.12
N ASP A 151 4.70 10.22 -2.74
CA ASP A 151 4.87 9.73 -4.12
C ASP A 151 3.59 9.81 -4.97
N GLY A 152 2.61 10.52 -4.48
CA GLY A 152 1.34 10.75 -5.20
C GLY A 152 0.28 11.33 -4.27
N LEU A 153 -0.98 11.41 -4.70
CA LEU A 153 -1.51 10.72 -5.87
C LEU A 153 -2.21 11.73 -6.81
N LYS A 154 -3.16 12.53 -6.30
CA LYS A 154 -4.01 13.40 -7.14
C LYS A 154 -4.54 14.61 -6.37
N THR A 155 -4.53 15.76 -7.04
CA THR A 155 -5.22 16.99 -6.62
C THR A 155 -6.54 17.16 -7.37
N GLY A 156 -7.43 17.98 -6.85
CA GLY A 156 -8.63 18.44 -7.52
C GLY A 156 -9.09 19.76 -6.92
N THR A 157 -9.64 20.64 -7.75
CA THR A 157 -10.20 21.90 -7.30
C THR A 157 -11.37 22.27 -8.19
N THR A 158 -12.51 22.56 -7.58
CA THR A 158 -13.65 23.29 -8.17
C THR A 158 -14.13 24.31 -7.15
N GLU A 159 -14.95 25.25 -7.58
CA GLU A 159 -15.52 26.25 -6.65
C GLU A 159 -16.29 25.59 -5.52
N GLU A 160 -17.07 24.55 -5.81
CA GLU A 160 -17.92 23.85 -4.84
C GLU A 160 -17.16 22.84 -3.97
N ALA A 161 -16.17 22.16 -4.58
CA ALA A 161 -15.39 21.14 -3.84
C ALA A 161 -14.29 21.74 -2.99
N GLY A 162 -13.91 23.00 -3.22
CA GLY A 162 -12.69 23.57 -2.68
C GLY A 162 -11.42 22.84 -3.14
N HIS A 163 -10.34 23.07 -2.46
CA HIS A 163 -9.07 22.40 -2.75
C HIS A 163 -9.00 21.02 -2.10
N CYS A 164 -8.85 19.98 -2.93
CA CYS A 164 -8.81 18.58 -2.53
C CYS A 164 -7.46 17.94 -2.82
N LEU A 165 -7.06 16.97 -2.00
CA LEU A 165 -5.82 16.22 -2.17
C LEU A 165 -5.98 14.80 -1.65
N THR A 166 -5.68 13.84 -2.49
CA THR A 166 -5.34 12.47 -2.10
C THR A 166 -3.84 12.31 -2.16
N THR A 167 -3.22 12.00 -1.02
CA THR A 167 -1.77 11.76 -0.94
C THR A 167 -1.49 10.31 -0.58
N THR A 168 -0.43 9.76 -1.15
CA THR A 168 0.18 8.50 -0.71
C THR A 168 1.61 8.75 -0.27
N ILE A 169 2.00 8.06 0.79
CA ILE A 169 3.34 8.18 1.35
C ILE A 169 3.88 6.81 1.76
N ASP A 170 5.10 6.52 1.33
CA ASP A 170 5.91 5.42 1.84
C ASP A 170 6.52 5.85 3.18
N MET A 171 5.89 5.42 4.27
CA MET A 171 6.31 5.81 5.62
C MET A 171 7.73 5.33 5.96
N ASN A 172 8.21 4.26 5.35
CA ASN A 172 9.58 3.79 5.56
C ASN A 172 10.63 4.81 5.07
N LYS A 173 10.32 5.54 4.00
CA LYS A 173 11.18 6.61 3.50
C LYS A 173 11.15 7.86 4.38
N PHE A 174 10.03 8.12 5.06
CA PHE A 174 9.85 9.23 5.99
C PHE A 174 10.44 8.91 7.36
N ASP A 175 10.10 7.76 7.92
CA ASP A 175 10.61 7.22 9.18
C ASP A 175 10.92 5.71 9.00
N PRO A 176 12.20 5.30 8.95
CA PRO A 176 12.61 3.91 8.68
C PRO A 176 12.06 2.86 9.65
N LYS A 177 11.49 3.27 10.79
CA LYS A 177 10.83 2.36 11.73
C LYS A 177 9.44 1.92 11.26
N ASN A 178 8.88 2.60 10.27
CA ASN A 178 7.50 2.44 9.84
C ASN A 178 7.42 1.81 8.43
N GLU A 179 7.50 0.49 8.37
CA GLU A 179 7.42 -0.29 7.12
C GLU A 179 5.96 -0.40 6.63
N PHE A 180 5.29 0.73 6.36
CA PHE A 180 3.94 0.72 5.80
C PHE A 180 3.70 1.94 4.91
N ARG A 181 2.66 1.88 4.09
CA ARG A 181 2.16 2.99 3.29
C ARG A 181 0.96 3.63 3.97
N ALA A 182 0.93 4.96 4.02
CA ALA A 182 -0.25 5.71 4.43
C ALA A 182 -0.93 6.37 3.22
N ILE A 183 -2.24 6.59 3.35
CA ILE A 183 -3.07 7.33 2.41
C ILE A 183 -3.72 8.46 3.20
N GLY A 184 -3.52 9.71 2.75
CA GLY A 184 -4.15 10.89 3.30
C GLY A 184 -5.19 11.45 2.34
N ILE A 185 -6.34 11.89 2.87
CA ILE A 185 -7.40 12.55 2.11
C ILE A 185 -7.73 13.87 2.79
N VAL A 186 -7.60 14.96 2.07
CA VAL A 186 -8.07 16.30 2.45
C VAL A 186 -9.05 16.77 1.39
N MET A 187 -10.21 17.27 1.81
CA MET A 187 -11.26 17.77 0.93
C MET A 187 -11.78 19.10 1.47
N GLY A 188 -12.21 19.99 0.59
CA GLY A 188 -12.91 21.22 0.96
C GLY A 188 -12.05 22.29 1.62
N ALA A 189 -10.75 22.30 1.38
CA ALA A 189 -9.93 23.41 1.89
C ALA A 189 -10.19 24.69 1.06
N GLU A 190 -10.19 25.84 1.73
CA GLU A 190 -10.43 27.13 1.10
C GLU A 190 -9.29 27.52 0.16
N GLU A 191 -8.06 27.13 0.49
CA GLU A 191 -6.85 27.46 -0.26
C GLU A 191 -5.89 26.28 -0.37
N ASN A 192 -5.01 26.32 -1.36
CA ASN A 192 -3.95 25.32 -1.56
C ASN A 192 -3.04 25.16 -0.34
N GLU A 193 -2.71 26.27 0.32
CA GLU A 193 -1.83 26.30 1.49
C GLU A 193 -2.48 25.58 2.68
N PHE A 194 -3.75 25.82 2.94
CA PHE A 194 -4.49 25.13 4.01
C PHE A 194 -4.64 23.63 3.72
N ARG A 195 -4.89 23.25 2.45
CA ARG A 195 -4.92 21.86 2.02
C ARG A 195 -3.56 21.18 2.27
N ASN A 196 -2.47 21.83 1.90
CA ASN A 196 -1.12 21.29 2.02
C ASN A 196 -0.71 21.20 3.49
N SER A 197 -0.99 22.23 4.29
CA SER A 197 -0.75 22.23 5.73
C SER A 197 -1.51 21.12 6.44
N ALA A 198 -2.81 20.97 6.17
CA ALA A 198 -3.63 19.91 6.75
C ALA A 198 -3.11 18.51 6.39
N MET A 199 -2.64 18.29 5.15
CA MET A 199 -2.03 17.03 4.74
C MET A 199 -0.70 16.78 5.46
N THR A 200 0.11 17.81 5.62
CA THR A 200 1.38 17.75 6.37
C THR A 200 1.12 17.34 7.82
N ASP A 201 0.14 17.96 8.48
CA ASP A 201 -0.24 17.61 9.85
C ASP A 201 -0.73 16.16 9.97
N LEU A 202 -1.50 15.67 8.99
CA LEU A 202 -1.92 14.26 8.95
C LEU A 202 -0.72 13.30 8.83
N ILE A 203 0.27 13.62 8.01
CA ILE A 203 1.48 12.81 7.84
C ILE A 203 2.27 12.74 9.16
N TYR A 204 2.51 13.89 9.79
CA TYR A 204 3.19 13.95 11.09
C TYR A 204 2.38 13.26 12.21
N TYR A 205 1.05 13.39 12.19
CA TYR A 205 0.19 12.66 13.12
C TYR A 205 0.36 11.15 12.98
N VAL A 206 0.35 10.64 11.74
CA VAL A 206 0.57 9.20 11.48
C VAL A 206 1.94 8.78 11.99
N SER A 207 3.01 9.52 11.67
CA SER A 207 4.37 9.20 12.13
C SER A 207 4.49 9.19 13.66
N ARG A 208 3.81 10.12 14.33
CA ARG A 208 3.89 10.28 15.81
C ARG A 208 3.13 9.20 16.57
N TYR A 209 1.97 8.80 16.06
CA TYR A 209 1.03 7.96 16.83
C TYR A 209 0.90 6.53 16.32
N PHE A 210 1.42 6.21 15.14
CA PHE A 210 1.34 4.87 14.58
C PHE A 210 2.74 4.27 14.45
N ASN A 211 2.88 3.01 14.87
CA ASN A 211 4.13 2.28 14.81
C ASN A 211 3.92 0.93 14.12
N TYR A 212 4.83 0.59 13.23
CA TYR A 212 4.89 -0.73 12.65
C TYR A 212 5.59 -1.69 13.59
N LYS A 213 4.97 -2.84 13.88
CA LYS A 213 5.54 -3.88 14.73
C LYS A 213 5.44 -5.23 14.03
N LYS A 214 6.59 -5.86 13.76
CA LYS A 214 6.68 -7.29 13.43
C LYS A 214 6.57 -8.07 14.71
N LEU A 215 5.58 -8.95 14.82
CA LEU A 215 5.36 -9.80 15.99
C LEU A 215 5.90 -11.20 15.77
N THR A 216 5.88 -11.67 14.52
CA THR A 216 6.63 -12.84 14.07
C THR A 216 7.32 -12.48 12.77
N ASP A 217 8.53 -12.99 12.58
CA ASP A 217 9.28 -12.84 11.33
C ASP A 217 9.68 -14.23 10.83
N LYS A 218 9.18 -14.62 9.65
CA LYS A 218 9.47 -15.93 9.05
C LYS A 218 10.97 -16.17 8.86
N ASP A 219 11.79 -15.12 8.83
CA ASP A 219 13.24 -15.20 8.58
C ASP A 219 14.08 -15.21 9.85
N LEU A 220 13.45 -14.94 11.01
CA LEU A 220 14.07 -14.98 12.31
C LEU A 220 13.43 -16.07 13.20
N PRO A 221 14.23 -16.80 14.01
CA PRO A 221 13.67 -17.76 14.94
C PRO A 221 12.90 -17.04 16.06
N SER A 222 11.71 -17.52 16.37
CA SER A 222 10.92 -17.02 17.51
C SER A 222 11.36 -17.64 18.84
N ASP A 223 11.95 -18.83 18.80
CA ASP A 223 12.41 -19.57 19.98
C ASP A 223 13.41 -20.65 19.57
N SER A 224 14.09 -21.23 20.57
CA SER A 224 14.97 -22.39 20.41
C SER A 224 14.70 -23.38 21.53
N ILE A 225 14.39 -24.62 21.18
CA ILE A 225 14.06 -25.67 22.14
C ILE A 225 15.13 -26.73 22.21
N LYS A 226 15.40 -27.24 23.42
CA LYS A 226 16.28 -28.37 23.63
C LYS A 226 15.57 -29.67 23.24
N VAL A 227 16.16 -30.43 22.34
CA VAL A 227 15.65 -31.73 21.90
C VAL A 227 16.78 -32.77 21.89
N ASN A 228 16.90 -33.55 22.97
CA ASN A 228 18.02 -34.47 23.18
C ASN A 228 18.17 -35.53 22.08
N SER A 229 17.10 -35.85 21.36
CA SER A 229 17.11 -36.79 20.25
C SER A 229 17.67 -36.25 18.94
N VAL A 230 17.84 -34.94 18.81
CA VAL A 230 18.40 -34.28 17.62
C VAL A 230 19.93 -34.20 17.71
N LYS A 231 20.63 -34.39 16.60
CA LYS A 231 22.10 -34.38 16.54
C LYS A 231 22.70 -33.11 17.16
N GLU A 232 22.18 -31.94 16.84
CA GLU A 232 22.61 -30.65 17.35
C GLU A 232 22.19 -30.39 18.82
N GLY A 233 21.16 -31.08 19.31
CA GLY A 233 20.62 -30.94 20.68
C GLY A 233 19.59 -29.83 20.83
N TYR A 234 19.48 -28.93 19.85
CA TYR A 234 18.54 -27.81 19.82
C TYR A 234 17.84 -27.72 18.47
N VAL A 235 16.63 -27.18 18.48
CA VAL A 235 15.85 -26.91 17.28
C VAL A 235 15.34 -25.49 17.36
N GLU A 236 15.70 -24.70 16.38
CA GLU A 236 15.17 -23.34 16.21
C GLU A 236 13.77 -23.40 15.61
N LEU A 237 12.85 -22.64 16.19
CA LEU A 237 11.46 -22.56 15.79
C LEU A 237 11.22 -21.28 14.98
N TYR A 238 10.94 -21.43 13.72
CA TYR A 238 10.66 -20.32 12.83
C TYR A 238 9.16 -20.16 12.57
N PRO A 239 8.61 -18.96 12.61
CA PRO A 239 7.25 -18.74 12.17
C PRO A 239 7.08 -19.07 10.69
N GLU A 240 6.01 -19.76 10.34
CA GLU A 240 5.69 -20.10 8.95
C GLU A 240 5.44 -18.83 8.09
N LYS A 241 4.99 -17.74 8.71
CA LYS A 241 4.75 -16.45 8.07
C LYS A 241 5.10 -15.29 9.00
N THR A 242 5.43 -14.15 8.38
CA THR A 242 5.55 -12.88 9.07
C THR A 242 4.16 -12.34 9.40
N VAL A 243 3.96 -11.90 10.64
CA VAL A 243 2.76 -11.17 11.08
C VAL A 243 3.18 -9.86 11.68
N SER A 244 2.62 -8.79 11.14
CA SER A 244 2.88 -7.42 11.58
C SER A 244 1.59 -6.63 11.73
N PHE A 245 1.64 -5.59 12.53
CA PHE A 245 0.53 -4.66 12.74
C PHE A 245 1.01 -3.21 12.72
N ILE A 246 0.12 -2.34 12.28
CA ILE A 246 0.23 -0.91 12.55
C ILE A 246 -0.50 -0.66 13.87
N ILE A 247 0.25 -0.28 14.88
CA ILE A 247 -0.23 -0.10 16.25
C ILE A 247 -0.39 1.39 16.51
N LYS A 248 -1.60 1.80 16.90
CA LYS A 248 -1.84 3.16 17.37
C LYS A 248 -1.57 3.23 18.87
N ASP A 249 -0.82 4.25 19.28
CA ASP A 249 -0.50 4.52 20.68
C ASP A 249 0.29 3.38 21.38
N LYS A 250 0.04 3.19 22.68
CA LYS A 250 0.75 2.22 23.53
C LYS A 250 0.10 0.82 23.58
N ALA A 251 -0.91 0.56 22.77
CA ALA A 251 -1.56 -0.75 22.76
C ALA A 251 -0.59 -1.82 22.24
N MET A 252 -0.13 -2.69 23.13
CA MET A 252 0.85 -3.73 22.77
C MET A 252 0.12 -5.05 22.48
N PRO A 253 0.39 -5.67 21.31
CA PRO A 253 -0.04 -7.04 21.06
C PRO A 253 0.64 -8.02 22.00
N SER A 254 -0.02 -9.11 22.33
CA SER A 254 0.58 -10.21 23.05
C SER A 254 0.91 -11.37 22.11
N VAL A 255 2.06 -12.02 22.35
CA VAL A 255 2.46 -13.24 21.64
C VAL A 255 2.65 -14.35 22.69
N LYS A 256 1.95 -15.47 22.51
CA LYS A 256 2.12 -16.68 23.33
C LYS A 256 2.57 -17.82 22.44
N ILE A 257 3.68 -18.46 22.81
CA ILE A 257 4.20 -19.62 22.09
C ILE A 257 3.72 -20.88 22.82
N LYS A 258 3.20 -21.85 22.06
CA LYS A 258 2.88 -23.18 22.52
C LYS A 258 3.62 -24.20 21.66
N ILE A 259 4.52 -24.94 22.30
CA ILE A 259 5.34 -25.97 21.66
C ILE A 259 4.60 -27.31 21.77
N ASN A 260 4.70 -28.11 20.70
CA ASN A 260 4.15 -29.48 20.71
C ASN A 260 4.86 -30.33 21.75
N LYS A 261 4.10 -31.24 22.40
CA LYS A 261 4.69 -32.26 23.24
C LYS A 261 5.39 -33.33 22.40
N ASP A 262 6.41 -33.99 22.96
CA ASP A 262 7.08 -35.16 22.40
C ASP A 262 7.79 -34.93 21.03
N ILE A 263 8.40 -33.75 20.80
CA ILE A 263 9.21 -33.50 19.64
C ILE A 263 10.45 -34.42 19.66
N LYS A 264 10.61 -35.25 18.62
CA LYS A 264 11.70 -36.24 18.51
C LYS A 264 12.29 -36.28 17.10
N ALA A 265 13.60 -36.50 17.02
CA ALA A 265 14.27 -36.69 15.73
C ALA A 265 13.93 -38.07 15.09
N PRO A 266 13.93 -38.17 13.75
CA PRO A 266 14.28 -37.10 12.80
C PRO A 266 13.13 -36.09 12.63
N ILE A 267 13.47 -34.80 12.44
CA ILE A 267 12.52 -33.72 12.15
C ILE A 267 12.76 -33.29 10.72
N LYS A 268 11.72 -33.16 9.92
CA LYS A 268 11.80 -32.72 8.53
C LYS A 268 11.71 -31.19 8.42
N LYS A 269 12.32 -30.66 7.37
CA LYS A 269 12.10 -29.25 6.99
C LYS A 269 10.62 -28.96 6.84
N ASN A 270 10.15 -27.81 7.39
CA ASN A 270 8.76 -27.36 7.44
C ASN A 270 7.84 -28.19 8.36
N GLU A 271 8.39 -29.12 9.14
CA GLU A 271 7.61 -29.82 10.17
C GLU A 271 7.12 -28.84 11.23
N LYS A 272 5.83 -28.96 11.60
CA LYS A 272 5.17 -28.10 12.57
C LYS A 272 5.47 -28.56 13.99
N LEU A 273 6.22 -27.76 14.72
CA LEU A 273 6.73 -28.06 16.06
C LEU A 273 5.99 -27.30 17.17
N GLY A 274 5.14 -26.34 16.79
CA GLY A 274 4.37 -25.54 17.74
C GLY A 274 3.52 -24.51 17.04
N LYS A 275 2.94 -23.59 17.82
CA LYS A 275 2.17 -22.45 17.34
C LYS A 275 2.49 -21.21 18.15
N ALA A 276 2.52 -20.04 17.47
CA ALA A 276 2.46 -18.73 18.08
C ALA A 276 1.02 -18.22 18.00
N TYR A 277 0.47 -17.81 19.13
CA TYR A 277 -0.85 -17.17 19.27
C TYR A 277 -0.64 -15.69 19.48
N ILE A 278 -1.14 -14.89 18.57
CA ILE A 278 -0.97 -13.43 18.57
C ILE A 278 -2.33 -12.81 18.80
N LYS A 279 -2.46 -12.02 19.87
CA LYS A 279 -3.69 -11.28 20.17
C LYS A 279 -3.43 -9.78 20.12
N TYR A 280 -4.24 -9.07 19.33
CA TYR A 280 -4.23 -7.62 19.26
C TYR A 280 -5.66 -7.09 19.15
N LYS A 281 -6.11 -6.37 20.17
CA LYS A 281 -7.52 -5.96 20.34
C LYS A 281 -8.43 -7.19 20.27
N ASP A 282 -9.45 -7.16 19.44
CA ASP A 282 -10.43 -8.24 19.26
C ASP A 282 -10.01 -9.27 18.20
N LYS A 283 -8.76 -9.18 17.69
CA LYS A 283 -8.25 -10.08 16.65
C LYS A 283 -7.25 -11.06 17.26
N GLU A 284 -7.43 -12.32 16.90
CA GLU A 284 -6.50 -13.40 17.24
C GLU A 284 -5.97 -14.04 15.95
N TYR A 285 -4.66 -14.35 15.95
CA TYR A 285 -3.98 -14.98 14.82
C TYR A 285 -3.18 -16.16 15.32
N GLU A 286 -3.20 -17.25 14.55
CA GLU A 286 -2.32 -18.39 14.76
C GLU A 286 -1.27 -18.48 13.68
N VAL A 287 -0.03 -18.75 14.06
CA VAL A 287 1.10 -18.96 13.17
C VAL A 287 1.80 -20.25 13.59
N ASN A 288 1.94 -21.20 12.67
CA ASN A 288 2.70 -22.40 12.94
C ASN A 288 4.19 -22.04 13.13
N LEU A 289 4.83 -22.75 14.06
CA LEU A 289 6.26 -22.73 14.27
C LEU A 289 6.85 -23.98 13.64
N ILE A 290 7.81 -23.82 12.74
CA ILE A 290 8.37 -24.88 11.89
C ILE A 290 9.88 -24.97 12.03
N SER A 291 10.45 -26.12 11.67
CA SER A 291 11.89 -26.26 11.44
C SER A 291 12.23 -25.79 10.01
N LYS A 292 13.25 -24.94 9.83
CA LYS A 292 13.73 -24.51 8.49
C LYS A 292 14.67 -25.52 7.81
N LYS A 293 15.12 -26.54 8.53
CA LYS A 293 16.05 -27.58 8.03
C LYS A 293 15.68 -28.94 8.56
N ASP A 294 16.17 -29.97 7.88
CA ASP A 294 16.11 -31.34 8.38
C ASP A 294 17.00 -31.49 9.61
N GLN A 295 16.49 -32.15 10.63
CA GLN A 295 17.23 -32.43 11.87
C GLN A 295 17.44 -33.93 12.02
N GLN A 296 18.69 -34.33 12.00
CA GLN A 296 19.08 -35.73 12.09
C GLN A 296 19.03 -36.26 13.52
N LYS A 297 18.82 -37.57 13.66
CA LYS A 297 18.83 -38.24 14.96
C LYS A 297 20.25 -38.26 15.55
N ALA A 298 20.38 -37.95 16.83
CA ALA A 298 21.61 -38.09 17.58
C ALA A 298 21.97 -39.56 17.78
N SER A 299 23.26 -39.88 17.89
CA SER A 299 23.73 -41.23 18.26
C SER A 299 23.20 -41.61 19.65
N ASN A 300 23.06 -42.92 19.88
CA ASN A 300 22.63 -43.41 21.20
C ASN A 300 23.59 -42.96 22.31
N PHE A 301 24.88 -42.96 22.06
CA PHE A 301 25.88 -42.46 23.00
C PHE A 301 25.68 -41.00 23.36
N THR A 302 25.47 -40.14 22.34
CA THR A 302 25.21 -38.72 22.55
C THR A 302 23.92 -38.47 23.35
N ARG A 303 22.86 -39.24 23.09
CA ARG A 303 21.59 -39.15 23.82
C ARG A 303 21.77 -39.52 25.28
N VAL A 304 22.41 -40.64 25.58
CA VAL A 304 22.68 -41.08 26.96
C VAL A 304 23.53 -40.05 27.71
N LYS A 305 24.62 -39.56 27.08
CA LYS A 305 25.47 -38.51 27.66
C LYS A 305 24.67 -37.26 28.05
N ARG A 306 23.80 -36.78 27.18
CA ARG A 306 22.95 -35.58 27.44
C ARG A 306 21.96 -35.84 28.56
N THR A 307 21.30 -37.00 28.59
CA THR A 307 20.35 -37.34 29.65
C THR A 307 21.04 -37.41 31.01
N VAL A 308 22.26 -37.94 31.09
CA VAL A 308 23.04 -37.99 32.32
C VAL A 308 23.44 -36.56 32.74
N SER A 309 23.92 -35.74 31.81
CA SER A 309 24.24 -34.33 32.10
C SER A 309 23.02 -33.59 32.67
N ASP A 310 21.85 -33.69 32.00
CA ASP A 310 20.62 -33.03 32.46
C ASP A 310 20.19 -33.49 33.87
N ALA A 311 20.36 -34.77 34.17
CA ALA A 311 20.08 -35.30 35.53
C ALA A 311 21.06 -34.74 36.58
N CYS A 312 22.34 -34.58 36.21
CA CYS A 312 23.32 -33.99 37.12
C CYS A 312 23.03 -32.51 37.36
N ASP A 313 22.72 -31.73 36.29
CA ASP A 313 22.39 -30.33 36.41
C ASP A 313 21.14 -30.10 37.28
N PHE A 314 20.08 -30.93 37.12
CA PHE A 314 18.90 -30.88 37.96
C PHE A 314 19.20 -31.18 39.44
N LEU A 315 20.08 -32.15 39.73
CA LEU A 315 20.50 -32.46 41.10
C LEU A 315 21.26 -31.29 41.74
N VAL A 316 22.14 -30.64 40.98
CA VAL A 316 22.87 -29.47 41.46
C VAL A 316 21.93 -28.31 41.76
N GLU A 317 20.96 -28.02 40.88
CA GLU A 317 19.93 -26.99 41.14
C GLU A 317 19.10 -27.30 42.38
N CYS A 318 18.71 -28.56 42.61
CA CYS A 318 18.00 -28.96 43.82
C CYS A 318 18.83 -28.81 45.09
N ILE A 319 20.16 -28.91 45.02
CA ILE A 319 21.07 -28.73 46.16
C ILE A 319 21.28 -27.25 46.48
N ILE A 320 21.39 -26.38 45.42
CA ILE A 320 21.60 -24.95 45.59
C ILE A 320 20.32 -24.21 46.04
N ALA A 321 19.14 -24.74 45.72
CA ALA A 321 17.84 -24.16 46.07
C ALA A 321 17.41 -24.51 47.56
N ARG A 322 18.23 -25.22 48.29
CA ARG A 322 18.08 -25.50 49.74
C ARG A 322 19.04 -24.62 50.54
#